data_7e7b5f657c8579cae17a4990346f299b
#
_entry.id   7e7b5f657c8579cae17a4990346f299b
#
_cell.length_a   1.000
_cell.length_b   1.000
_cell.length_c   1.000
_cell.angle_alpha   90.00
_cell.angle_beta   90.00
_cell.angle_gamma   90.00
#
_symmetry.space_group_name_H-M   'P 1'
#
loop_
_entity.id
_entity.type
_entity.pdbx_description
1 polymer ?
#
loop_
_entity_poly.entity_id
_entity_poly.type
_entity_poly.pdbx_seq_one_letter_code
_entity_poly.pdbx_strand_id
1 'polypeptide(L)'
;MPHNVVGQSLGEMRMDYTQGHNAAQNMERMGGSFERQLALAYYRADSSNAQRLRNAFPEIFEKNLELYEFYLKQEAERNPIRCF
;
A
#
# COMPACT_ATOMS: atom_id res chain seq x y z
N MET A 1 2.82 27.12 10.31
CA MET A 1 2.71 26.40 10.14
C MET A 1 2.71 25.86 9.71
N PRO A 2 2.75 25.76 9.67
CA PRO A 2 2.66 24.94 9.22
C PRO A 2 2.79 24.17 9.25
N HIS A 3 2.92 24.00 9.37
CA HIS A 3 2.93 23.08 9.41
C HIS A 3 3.01 22.37 9.18
N ASN A 4 3.23 22.69 9.18
CA ASN A 4 3.16 21.84 8.84
C ASN A 4 3.30 21.27 8.37
N VAL A 5 3.50 21.83 8.38
CA VAL A 5 3.52 21.18 7.78
C VAL A 5 3.80 20.43 7.68
N VAL A 6 4.11 20.25 7.84
CA VAL A 6 4.17 19.29 7.74
C VAL A 6 3.78 18.50 7.84
N GLY A 7 3.73 18.59 8.38
CA GLY A 7 3.17 17.55 8.57
C GLY A 7 2.17 17.37 7.82
N GLN A 8 2.03 18.12 7.64
CA GLN A 8 1.28 18.02 6.85
C GLN A 8 1.53 17.31 5.84
N SER A 9 2.37 17.48 5.47
CA SER A 9 2.69 16.68 4.47
C SER A 9 2.35 15.31 4.81
N LEU A 10 2.28 15.00 5.99
CA LEU A 10 1.86 13.76 6.35
C LEU A 10 0.56 13.41 5.81
N GLY A 11 -0.30 14.34 5.66
CA GLY A 11 -1.58 14.09 5.15
C GLY A 11 -1.53 13.58 3.78
N GLU A 12 -0.64 14.11 3.01
CA GLU A 12 -0.57 13.70 1.68
C GLU A 12 0.03 12.40 1.52
N MET A 13 0.81 11.97 2.46
CA MET A 13 1.41 10.70 2.35
C MET A 13 0.45 9.61 2.66
N ARG A 14 -0.72 9.94 3.17
CA ARG A 14 -1.62 8.93 3.54
C ARG A 14 -2.22 8.27 2.35
N MET A 15 -2.14 6.99 2.24
CA MET A 15 -2.73 6.30 1.13
C MET A 15 -4.18 5.97 1.43
N ASP A 16 -4.98 5.79 0.40
CA ASP A 16 -6.37 5.47 0.61
C ASP A 16 -6.53 3.95 0.74
N TYR A 17 -7.77 3.52 0.89
CA TYR A 17 -8.04 2.10 1.09
C TYR A 17 -7.57 1.25 -0.09
N THR A 18 -7.80 1.72 -1.29
CA THR A 18 -7.41 0.97 -2.47
C THR A 18 -5.90 0.83 -2.57
N GLN A 19 -5.18 1.90 -2.28
CA GLN A 19 -3.73 1.83 -2.31
C GLN A 19 -3.22 0.88 -1.23
N GLY A 20 -3.85 0.92 -0.06
CA GLY A 20 -3.50 -0.01 1.00
C GLY A 20 -3.76 -1.45 0.60
N HIS A 21 -4.87 -1.68 -0.13
CA HIS A 21 -5.19 -3.01 -0.60
C HIS A 21 -4.13 -3.50 -1.59
N ASN A 22 -3.68 -2.60 -2.48
CA ASN A 22 -2.64 -2.96 -3.44
C ASN A 22 -1.34 -3.28 -2.74
N ALA A 23 -1.00 -2.51 -1.71
CA ALA A 23 0.19 -2.80 -0.93
C ALA A 23 0.05 -4.16 -0.24
N ALA A 24 -1.13 -4.44 0.29
CA ALA A 24 -1.36 -5.71 0.96
C ALA A 24 -1.21 -6.88 0.00
N GLN A 25 -1.63 -6.71 -1.24
CA GLN A 25 -1.44 -7.77 -2.22
C GLN A 25 0.04 -8.08 -2.42
N ASN A 26 0.87 -7.06 -2.47
CA ASN A 26 2.29 -7.29 -2.60
C ASN A 26 2.87 -7.95 -1.35
N MET A 27 2.38 -7.53 -0.17
CA MET A 27 2.83 -8.14 1.07
C MET A 27 2.51 -9.62 1.11
N GLU A 28 1.33 -9.98 0.61
CA GLU A 28 0.92 -11.36 0.60
C GLU A 28 1.79 -12.19 -0.31
N ARG A 29 2.12 -11.64 -1.48
CA ARG A 29 2.87 -12.40 -2.46
C ARG A 29 4.37 -12.43 -2.21
N MET A 30 4.91 -11.30 -1.79
CA MET A 30 6.36 -11.18 -1.70
C MET A 30 6.88 -10.96 -0.31
N GLY A 31 6.03 -10.70 0.64
CA GLY A 31 6.50 -10.38 1.98
C GLY A 31 6.81 -11.61 2.82
N GLY A 32 7.42 -11.40 3.94
CA GLY A 32 7.66 -12.46 4.89
C GLY A 32 6.41 -12.79 5.66
N SER A 33 6.54 -13.61 6.70
CA SER A 33 5.36 -14.09 7.39
C SER A 33 4.61 -12.98 8.12
N PHE A 34 5.31 -12.01 8.68
CA PHE A 34 4.62 -10.91 9.35
C PHE A 34 3.81 -10.10 8.34
N GLU A 35 4.42 -9.77 7.22
CA GLU A 35 3.73 -8.97 6.23
C GLU A 35 2.54 -9.72 5.63
N ARG A 36 2.68 -11.01 5.46
CA ARG A 36 1.58 -11.80 4.97
C ARG A 36 0.40 -11.78 5.92
N GLN A 37 0.67 -11.91 7.23
CA GLN A 37 -0.40 -11.87 8.21
C GLN A 37 -1.02 -10.48 8.27
N LEU A 38 -0.21 -9.46 8.13
CA LEU A 38 -0.71 -8.10 8.11
C LEU A 38 -1.64 -7.89 6.92
N ALA A 39 -1.27 -8.44 5.77
CA ALA A 39 -2.11 -8.34 4.59
C ALA A 39 -3.45 -9.02 4.81
N LEU A 40 -3.45 -10.19 5.41
CA LEU A 40 -4.70 -10.87 5.68
C LEU A 40 -5.58 -10.09 6.64
N ALA A 41 -4.96 -9.48 7.64
CA ALA A 41 -5.71 -8.64 8.56
C ALA A 41 -6.32 -7.46 7.83
N TYR A 42 -5.58 -6.89 6.90
CA TYR A 42 -6.07 -5.75 6.15
C TYR A 42 -7.28 -6.13 5.29
N TYR A 43 -7.23 -7.30 4.66
CA TYR A 43 -8.35 -7.74 3.84
C TYR A 43 -9.63 -7.93 4.65
N ARG A 44 -9.48 -8.25 5.93
CA ARG A 44 -10.62 -8.48 6.77
C ARG A 44 -11.06 -7.26 7.55
N ALA A 45 -10.31 -6.19 7.47
CA ALA A 45 -10.60 -5.00 8.25
C ALA A 45 -11.67 -4.16 7.59
N ASP A 46 -12.51 -3.52 8.38
CA ASP A 46 -13.43 -2.52 7.83
C ASP A 46 -12.59 -1.28 7.55
N SER A 47 -13.20 -0.24 7.02
CA SER A 47 -12.43 0.92 6.58
C SER A 47 -11.73 1.60 7.75
N SER A 48 -12.35 1.60 8.91
CA SER A 48 -11.74 2.23 10.08
C SER A 48 -10.51 1.46 10.52
N ASN A 49 -10.61 0.14 10.61
CA ASN A 49 -9.47 -0.66 11.03
C ASN A 49 -8.39 -0.70 9.95
N ALA A 50 -8.80 -0.68 8.69
CA ALA A 50 -7.82 -0.62 7.61
C ALA A 50 -6.99 0.65 7.71
N GLN A 51 -7.63 1.77 8.02
CA GLN A 51 -6.91 3.00 8.20
C GLN A 51 -5.95 2.93 9.37
N ARG A 52 -6.37 2.29 10.45
CA ARG A 52 -5.49 2.12 11.59
C ARG A 52 -4.26 1.29 11.23
N LEU A 53 -4.45 0.27 10.43
CA LEU A 53 -3.32 -0.55 10.03
C LEU A 53 -2.35 0.25 9.16
N ARG A 54 -2.88 1.04 8.22
CA ARG A 54 -2.01 1.86 7.39
C ARG A 54 -1.23 2.87 8.23
N ASN A 55 -1.90 3.43 9.23
CA ASN A 55 -1.25 4.42 10.09
C ASN A 55 -0.24 3.80 11.05
N ALA A 56 -0.48 2.57 11.44
CA ALA A 56 0.42 1.90 12.37
C ALA A 56 1.70 1.40 11.71
N PHE A 57 1.60 1.03 10.44
CA PHE A 57 2.75 0.48 9.72
C PHE A 57 2.98 1.20 8.40
N PRO A 58 3.17 2.52 8.45
CA PRO A 58 3.24 3.28 7.21
C PRO A 58 4.39 2.86 6.31
N GLU A 59 5.53 2.51 6.88
CA GLU A 59 6.67 2.17 6.06
C GLU A 59 6.46 0.88 5.30
N ILE A 60 5.82 -0.08 5.95
CA ILE A 60 5.56 -1.35 5.31
C ILE A 60 4.59 -1.17 4.16
N PHE A 61 3.52 -0.39 4.39
CA PHE A 61 2.55 -0.16 3.34
C PHE A 61 3.15 0.64 2.19
N GLU A 62 3.94 1.66 2.50
CA GLU A 62 4.54 2.47 1.45
C GLU A 62 5.51 1.67 0.58
N LYS A 63 6.35 0.89 1.23
CA LYS A 63 7.30 0.08 0.50
C LYS A 63 6.60 -0.90 -0.44
N ASN A 64 5.57 -1.55 0.08
CA ASN A 64 4.89 -2.55 -0.72
C ASN A 64 4.03 -1.93 -1.82
N LEU A 65 3.52 -0.73 -1.59
CA LEU A 65 2.78 -0.06 -2.64
C LEU A 65 3.73 0.31 -3.78
N GLU A 66 4.91 0.81 -3.46
CA GLU A 66 5.88 1.15 -4.47
C GLU A 66 6.28 -0.06 -5.29
N LEU A 67 6.50 -1.18 -4.62
CA LEU A 67 6.86 -2.39 -5.33
C LEU A 67 5.73 -2.89 -6.21
N TYR A 68 4.51 -2.78 -5.71
CA TYR A 68 3.36 -3.19 -6.48
C TYR A 68 3.23 -2.36 -7.75
N GLU A 69 3.38 -1.04 -7.63
CA GLU A 69 3.26 -0.17 -8.78
C GLU A 69 4.40 -0.36 -9.78
N PHE A 70 5.58 -0.60 -9.25
CA PHE A 70 6.72 -0.87 -10.11
C PHE A 70 6.48 -2.15 -10.91
N TYR A 71 5.97 -3.17 -10.24
CA TYR A 71 5.72 -4.43 -10.86
C TYR A 71 4.66 -4.30 -11.96
N LEU A 72 3.59 -3.56 -11.69
CA LEU A 72 2.58 -3.33 -12.70
C LEU A 72 3.12 -2.60 -13.91
N LYS A 73 4.00 -1.65 -13.67
CA LYS A 73 4.58 -0.90 -14.75
C LYS A 73 5.45 -1.80 -15.62
N GLN A 74 6.21 -2.68 -14.99
CA GLN A 74 7.03 -3.62 -15.72
C GLN A 74 6.17 -4.54 -16.55
N GLU A 75 5.09 -5.01 -16.00
CA GLU A 75 4.19 -5.87 -16.73
C GLU A 75 3.59 -5.17 -17.91
N ALA A 76 3.17 -3.95 -17.75
CA ALA A 76 2.58 -3.20 -18.82
C ALA A 76 3.57 -2.99 -19.96
N GLU A 77 4.81 -2.73 -19.61
CA GLU A 77 5.82 -2.53 -20.63
C GLU A 77 6.17 -3.83 -21.34
N ARG A 78 6.10 -4.93 -20.62
CA ARG A 78 6.46 -6.17 -21.19
C ARG A 78 5.36 -6.73 -22.09
N ASN A 79 4.11 -6.46 -21.77
CA ASN A 79 2.99 -6.96 -22.52
C ASN A 79 2.02 -5.87 -22.87
N PRO A 80 2.45 -4.93 -23.69
CA PRO A 80 1.60 -3.77 -23.94
C PRO A 80 0.31 -4.10 -24.62
N ILE A 81 0.23 -5.23 -25.33
CA ILE A 81 -0.98 -5.48 -25.98
C ILE A 81 -2.01 -6.08 -25.12
N ARG A 82 -1.73 -6.46 -23.97
CA ARG A 82 -2.70 -7.04 -23.23
C ARG A 82 -3.60 -6.12 -22.58
N CYS A 83 -3.49 -4.87 -22.78
CA CYS A 83 -4.27 -4.02 -22.17
C CYS A 83 -5.61 -4.04 -22.61
N PHE A 84 -6.24 -4.54 -23.10
CA PHE A 84 -7.54 -4.46 -23.38
C PHE A 84 -8.22 -5.65 -22.98
#